data_5aae57b71467776f7f51cea30e04ac1d
#
_entry.id   5aae57b71467776f7f51cea30e04ac1d
#
_cell.length_a   1.000
_cell.length_b   1.000
_cell.length_c   1.000
_cell.angle_alpha   90.00
_cell.angle_beta   90.00
_cell.angle_gamma   90.00
#
_symmetry.space_group_name_H-M   'P 1'
#
loop_
_entity.id
_entity.type
_entity.pdbx_description
1 polymer ?
#
loop_
_entity_poly.entity_id
_entity_poly.type
_entity_poly.pdbx_seq_one_letter_code
_entity_poly.pdbx_strand_id
1 'polypeptide(L)'
;MSIEVRDARIDEAPAIKALIEEHALASFGEPELSEDEIRSWFSQPKLWIQLAERDGRLAGYLDVNHEGESRFDVDARTLEPEVAPVLVSAAEEYARGRAEAPVLHGYVQGEEPVIRQAYEAAGWQPIRYSFQMRTELDGELPEPVWPDGLTPRNFQPAEEVRVYEAHMDAFADHWDFHLQSLEDWRVFTVDKPKFDPALWWLVEDEGELAAISLNAWHFSGDPEFGWINVLGVRPRWRRRGLATALLQHSFRDFHSRGATRVGLGVDGENTTGAVRLYESVGMRQVRRNEMYEKTL
;
A
#
# COMPACT_ATOMS: atom_id res chain seq x y z
N MET A 1 -3.93 -36.03 -1.31
CA MET A 1 -3.26 -34.77 -0.87
C MET A 1 -4.34 -33.92 -0.23
N SER A 2 -4.22 -33.63 1.06
CA SER A 2 -5.17 -32.79 1.78
C SER A 2 -4.59 -31.37 1.87
N ILE A 3 -5.41 -30.37 1.55
CA ILE A 3 -5.11 -28.97 1.82
C ILE A 3 -6.06 -28.53 2.92
N GLU A 4 -5.53 -27.99 3.99
CA GLU A 4 -6.27 -27.49 5.14
C GLU A 4 -6.02 -25.99 5.32
N VAL A 5 -7.09 -25.20 5.50
CA VAL A 5 -7.00 -23.78 5.81
C VAL A 5 -7.34 -23.57 7.27
N ARG A 6 -6.48 -22.83 7.98
CA ARG A 6 -6.62 -22.58 9.40
C ARG A 6 -6.20 -21.16 9.78
N ASP A 7 -6.63 -20.73 10.97
CA ASP A 7 -6.20 -19.43 11.51
C ASP A 7 -4.68 -19.38 11.68
N ALA A 8 -4.09 -18.25 11.29
CA ALA A 8 -2.70 -17.94 11.57
C ALA A 8 -2.50 -17.50 13.02
N ARG A 9 -1.31 -17.74 13.57
CA ARG A 9 -0.92 -17.27 14.91
C ARG A 9 0.28 -16.33 14.81
N ILE A 10 0.36 -15.36 15.71
CA ILE A 10 1.44 -14.36 15.74
C ILE A 10 2.85 -14.97 15.87
N ASP A 11 2.98 -16.11 16.53
CA ASP A 11 4.24 -16.83 16.65
C ASP A 11 4.70 -17.47 15.32
N GLU A 12 3.81 -17.55 14.33
CA GLU A 12 4.11 -18.03 12.97
C GLU A 12 4.58 -16.92 12.03
N ALA A 13 4.69 -15.67 12.48
CA ALA A 13 5.17 -14.55 11.66
C ALA A 13 6.49 -14.81 10.91
N PRO A 14 7.51 -15.51 11.49
CA PRO A 14 8.72 -15.88 10.74
C PRO A 14 8.44 -16.83 9.57
N ALA A 15 7.53 -17.81 9.73
CA ALA A 15 7.17 -18.73 8.68
C ALA A 15 6.32 -18.06 7.58
N ILE A 16 5.40 -17.18 7.98
CA ILE A 16 4.62 -16.35 7.06
C ILE A 16 5.56 -15.45 6.23
N LYS A 17 6.54 -14.80 6.89
CA LYS A 17 7.56 -14.00 6.20
C LYS A 17 8.31 -14.82 5.16
N ALA A 18 8.76 -16.02 5.51
CA ALA A 18 9.51 -16.87 4.59
C ALA A 18 8.67 -17.26 3.35
N LEU A 19 7.39 -17.60 3.54
CA LEU A 19 6.48 -17.90 2.43
C LEU A 19 6.25 -16.68 1.54
N ILE A 20 5.94 -15.52 2.11
CA ILE A 20 5.70 -14.28 1.36
C ILE A 20 6.98 -13.85 0.63
N GLU A 21 8.16 -13.99 1.22
CA GLU A 21 9.43 -13.66 0.60
C GLU A 21 9.75 -14.58 -0.59
N GLU A 22 9.53 -15.90 -0.45
CA GLU A 22 9.67 -16.85 -1.57
C GLU A 22 8.74 -16.48 -2.72
N HIS A 23 7.48 -16.16 -2.39
CA HIS A 23 6.48 -15.73 -3.37
C HIS A 23 6.88 -14.40 -4.03
N ALA A 24 7.31 -13.39 -3.28
CA ALA A 24 7.73 -12.08 -3.76
C ALA A 24 8.94 -12.17 -4.69
N LEU A 25 9.95 -12.97 -4.31
CA LEU A 25 11.13 -13.21 -5.14
C LEU A 25 10.77 -13.89 -6.47
N ALA A 26 9.82 -14.82 -6.46
CA ALA A 26 9.34 -15.49 -7.68
C ALA A 26 8.51 -14.55 -8.58
N SER A 27 7.70 -13.66 -7.99
CA SER A 27 6.73 -12.83 -8.70
C SER A 27 7.31 -11.51 -9.22
N PHE A 28 8.27 -10.91 -8.50
CA PHE A 28 8.85 -9.60 -8.86
C PHE A 28 10.30 -9.38 -8.43
N GLY A 29 10.99 -10.42 -7.92
CA GLY A 29 12.44 -10.46 -7.80
C GLY A 29 13.04 -9.74 -6.58
N GLU A 30 12.24 -9.26 -5.64
CA GLU A 30 12.74 -8.56 -4.44
C GLU A 30 11.89 -8.88 -3.18
N PRO A 31 12.49 -8.84 -1.97
CA PRO A 31 11.74 -8.99 -0.72
C PRO A 31 10.71 -7.88 -0.54
N GLU A 32 9.55 -8.20 0.02
CA GLU A 32 8.46 -7.24 0.16
C GLU A 32 8.22 -6.80 1.60
N LEU A 33 8.23 -7.73 2.57
CA LEU A 33 7.75 -7.48 3.92
C LEU A 33 8.78 -7.86 4.99
N SER A 34 8.84 -7.05 6.04
CA SER A 34 9.58 -7.39 7.25
C SER A 34 8.73 -8.23 8.21
N GLU A 35 9.38 -8.96 9.12
CA GLU A 35 8.67 -9.69 10.17
C GLU A 35 7.88 -8.76 11.10
N ASP A 36 8.41 -7.58 11.41
CA ASP A 36 7.73 -6.58 12.22
C ASP A 36 6.43 -6.09 11.56
N GLU A 37 6.43 -5.91 10.24
CA GLU A 37 5.22 -5.54 9.49
C GLU A 37 4.16 -6.65 9.60
N ILE A 38 4.55 -7.91 9.38
CA ILE A 38 3.65 -9.07 9.50
C ILE A 38 3.09 -9.19 10.92
N ARG A 39 3.93 -9.01 11.95
CA ARG A 39 3.46 -9.04 13.35
C ARG A 39 2.44 -7.95 13.64
N SER A 40 2.57 -6.78 13.02
CA SER A 40 1.64 -5.67 13.20
C SER A 40 0.23 -5.98 12.70
N TRP A 41 0.11 -6.84 11.69
CA TRP A 41 -1.19 -7.26 11.12
C TRP A 41 -2.08 -7.97 12.14
N PHE A 42 -1.49 -8.74 13.05
CA PHE A 42 -2.25 -9.45 14.10
C PHE A 42 -2.92 -8.52 15.12
N SER A 43 -2.58 -7.24 15.15
CA SER A 43 -3.25 -6.23 15.96
C SER A 43 -4.37 -5.47 15.22
N GLN A 44 -4.55 -5.72 13.92
CA GLN A 44 -5.58 -5.06 13.12
C GLN A 44 -6.94 -5.77 13.29
N PRO A 45 -7.95 -5.08 13.82
CA PRO A 45 -9.21 -5.73 14.23
C PRO A 45 -10.08 -6.21 13.05
N LYS A 46 -9.84 -5.66 11.85
CA LYS A 46 -10.61 -5.97 10.62
C LYS A 46 -9.91 -6.97 9.72
N LEU A 47 -8.71 -7.42 10.07
CA LEU A 47 -7.90 -8.32 9.26
C LEU A 47 -8.04 -9.76 9.74
N TRP A 48 -8.52 -10.64 8.86
CA TRP A 48 -8.62 -12.07 9.08
C TRP A 48 -7.49 -12.77 8.36
N ILE A 49 -6.58 -13.45 9.10
CA ILE A 49 -5.36 -14.04 8.56
C ILE A 49 -5.45 -15.57 8.62
N GLN A 50 -5.22 -16.21 7.47
CA GLN A 50 -5.29 -17.67 7.31
C GLN A 50 -4.02 -18.24 6.70
N LEU A 51 -3.72 -19.48 7.00
CA LEU A 51 -2.65 -20.27 6.42
C LEU A 51 -3.22 -21.53 5.77
N ALA A 52 -2.76 -21.83 4.55
CA ALA A 52 -3.04 -23.10 3.90
C ALA A 52 -1.86 -24.06 4.13
N GLU A 53 -2.16 -25.24 4.67
CA GLU A 53 -1.20 -26.34 4.81
C GLU A 53 -1.50 -27.42 3.78
N ARG A 54 -0.45 -27.92 3.13
CA ARG A 54 -0.50 -29.06 2.23
C ARG A 54 0.39 -30.16 2.76
N ASP A 55 -0.23 -31.31 3.12
CA ASP A 55 0.48 -32.45 3.68
C ASP A 55 1.38 -32.07 4.89
N GLY A 56 0.90 -31.16 5.76
CA GLY A 56 1.58 -30.68 6.98
C GLY A 56 2.68 -29.63 6.74
N ARG A 57 2.81 -29.10 5.53
CA ARG A 57 3.74 -28.02 5.18
C ARG A 57 2.96 -26.75 4.84
N LEU A 58 3.42 -25.60 5.33
CA LEU A 58 2.87 -24.30 4.95
C LEU A 58 3.05 -24.10 3.44
N ALA A 59 1.95 -23.83 2.73
CA ALA A 59 1.90 -23.77 1.28
C ALA A 59 1.15 -22.54 0.75
N GLY A 60 0.44 -21.80 1.60
CA GLY A 60 -0.29 -20.61 1.21
C GLY A 60 -0.59 -19.68 2.38
N TYR A 61 -0.74 -18.41 2.06
CA TYR A 61 -1.15 -17.32 2.93
C TYR A 61 -2.39 -16.66 2.35
N LEU A 62 -3.30 -16.26 3.21
CA LEU A 62 -4.48 -15.48 2.86
C LEU A 62 -4.73 -14.45 3.97
N ASP A 63 -4.95 -13.21 3.60
CA ASP A 63 -5.66 -12.29 4.47
C ASP A 63 -6.88 -11.68 3.77
N VAL A 64 -7.84 -11.28 4.62
CA VAL A 64 -9.04 -10.58 4.17
C VAL A 64 -9.27 -9.41 5.12
N ASN A 65 -9.18 -8.20 4.60
CA ASN A 65 -9.51 -7.00 5.32
C ASN A 65 -10.97 -6.61 5.04
N HIS A 66 -11.77 -6.48 6.10
CA HIS A 66 -13.18 -6.12 6.00
C HIS A 66 -13.34 -4.60 6.06
N GLU A 67 -13.51 -3.95 4.91
CA GLU A 67 -13.71 -2.52 4.80
C GLU A 67 -15.20 -2.15 4.61
N GLY A 68 -15.70 -1.32 5.54
CA GLY A 68 -17.11 -0.90 5.48
C GLY A 68 -18.11 -2.04 5.72
N GLU A 69 -19.30 -1.98 5.10
CA GLU A 69 -20.39 -2.93 5.33
C GLU A 69 -20.31 -4.18 4.44
N SER A 70 -19.80 -4.05 3.21
CA SER A 70 -19.83 -5.12 2.22
C SER A 70 -18.56 -5.29 1.40
N ARG A 71 -17.51 -4.52 1.66
CA ARG A 71 -16.25 -4.60 0.93
C ARG A 71 -15.22 -5.42 1.67
N PHE A 72 -14.50 -6.26 0.93
CA PHE A 72 -13.45 -7.15 1.42
C PHE A 72 -12.24 -7.08 0.50
N ASP A 73 -11.09 -6.64 1.03
CA ASP A 73 -9.84 -6.67 0.31
C ASP A 73 -9.10 -7.97 0.63
N VAL A 74 -8.68 -8.68 -0.40
CA VAL A 74 -8.13 -10.05 -0.33
C VAL A 74 -6.69 -10.05 -0.83
N ASP A 75 -5.76 -10.48 0.01
CA ASP A 75 -4.39 -10.80 -0.39
C ASP A 75 -4.13 -12.31 -0.23
N ALA A 76 -3.96 -13.01 -1.33
CA ALA A 76 -3.68 -14.42 -1.37
C ALA A 76 -2.30 -14.69 -1.96
N ARG A 77 -1.48 -15.50 -1.30
CA ARG A 77 -0.10 -15.78 -1.70
C ARG A 77 0.18 -17.27 -1.71
N THR A 78 0.51 -17.81 -2.87
CA THR A 78 1.01 -19.16 -3.04
C THR A 78 1.67 -19.33 -4.40
N LEU A 79 2.66 -20.20 -4.48
CA LEU A 79 3.27 -20.66 -5.74
C LEU A 79 2.67 -21.98 -6.21
N GLU A 80 1.72 -22.56 -5.46
CA GLU A 80 1.16 -23.88 -5.75
C GLU A 80 -0.23 -23.77 -6.40
N PRO A 81 -0.39 -24.20 -7.68
CA PRO A 81 -1.66 -24.07 -8.41
C PRO A 81 -2.85 -24.77 -7.74
N GLU A 82 -2.60 -25.83 -6.97
CA GLU A 82 -3.66 -26.55 -6.27
C GLU A 82 -4.12 -25.86 -4.97
N VAL A 83 -3.27 -24.98 -4.39
CA VAL A 83 -3.57 -24.23 -3.16
C VAL A 83 -4.36 -22.97 -3.45
N ALA A 84 -4.07 -22.29 -4.56
CA ALA A 84 -4.68 -21.01 -4.89
C ALA A 84 -6.22 -21.04 -4.95
N PRO A 85 -6.89 -22.02 -5.60
CA PRO A 85 -8.37 -22.09 -5.58
C PRO A 85 -8.95 -22.28 -4.18
N VAL A 86 -8.21 -22.93 -3.28
CA VAL A 86 -8.66 -23.15 -1.90
C VAL A 86 -8.62 -21.84 -1.11
N LEU A 87 -7.56 -21.03 -1.28
CA LEU A 87 -7.46 -19.69 -0.68
C LEU A 87 -8.57 -18.76 -1.19
N VAL A 88 -8.82 -18.73 -2.51
CA VAL A 88 -9.88 -17.92 -3.11
C VAL A 88 -11.25 -18.33 -2.58
N SER A 89 -11.54 -19.64 -2.50
CA SER A 89 -12.79 -20.15 -1.94
C SER A 89 -12.96 -19.77 -0.46
N ALA A 90 -11.89 -19.84 0.34
CA ALA A 90 -11.93 -19.45 1.75
C ALA A 90 -12.25 -17.95 1.92
N ALA A 91 -11.68 -17.07 1.08
CA ALA A 91 -12.00 -15.65 1.08
C ALA A 91 -13.48 -15.39 0.74
N GLU A 92 -14.00 -16.07 -0.29
CA GLU A 92 -15.41 -15.95 -0.68
C GLU A 92 -16.36 -16.45 0.43
N GLU A 93 -16.06 -17.56 1.06
CA GLU A 93 -16.85 -18.10 2.18
C GLU A 93 -16.85 -17.16 3.39
N TYR A 94 -15.68 -16.60 3.72
CA TYR A 94 -15.54 -15.61 4.78
C TYR A 94 -16.44 -14.38 4.54
N ALA A 95 -16.43 -13.84 3.32
CA ALA A 95 -17.20 -12.67 2.94
C ALA A 95 -18.72 -12.96 2.94
N ARG A 96 -19.17 -14.10 2.39
CA ARG A 96 -20.60 -14.53 2.42
C ARG A 96 -21.14 -14.66 3.83
N GLY A 97 -20.30 -15.06 4.80
CA GLY A 97 -20.69 -15.17 6.20
C GLY A 97 -20.87 -13.82 6.92
N ARG A 98 -20.52 -12.69 6.26
CA ARG A 98 -20.47 -11.35 6.89
C ARG A 98 -21.26 -10.25 6.21
N ALA A 99 -21.64 -10.43 4.97
CA ALA A 99 -22.43 -9.46 4.21
C ALA A 99 -23.45 -10.15 3.29
N GLU A 100 -24.56 -9.49 3.01
CA GLU A 100 -25.63 -10.02 2.15
C GLU A 100 -25.20 -10.04 0.66
N ALA A 101 -24.46 -9.03 0.22
CA ALA A 101 -23.93 -8.91 -1.14
C ALA A 101 -22.46 -8.40 -1.08
N PRO A 102 -21.53 -9.26 -0.68
CA PRO A 102 -20.15 -8.82 -0.52
C PRO A 102 -19.46 -8.58 -1.85
N VAL A 103 -18.66 -7.52 -1.92
CA VAL A 103 -17.77 -7.19 -3.02
C VAL A 103 -16.33 -7.47 -2.56
N LEU A 104 -15.65 -8.36 -3.26
CA LEU A 104 -14.28 -8.71 -2.97
C LEU A 104 -13.35 -8.08 -4.00
N HIS A 105 -12.30 -7.44 -3.50
CA HIS A 105 -11.18 -6.97 -4.31
C HIS A 105 -9.94 -7.83 -4.01
N GLY A 106 -9.43 -8.48 -5.04
CA GLY A 106 -8.22 -9.32 -4.94
C GLY A 106 -7.07 -8.71 -5.70
N TYR A 107 -5.86 -8.89 -5.20
CA TYR A 107 -4.68 -8.29 -5.80
C TYR A 107 -3.78 -9.34 -6.43
N VAL A 108 -3.26 -9.03 -7.61
CA VAL A 108 -2.20 -9.78 -8.32
C VAL A 108 -1.01 -8.86 -8.44
N GLN A 109 0.13 -9.25 -7.90
CA GLN A 109 1.32 -8.41 -7.84
C GLN A 109 2.38 -8.89 -8.84
N GLY A 110 2.76 -8.02 -9.77
CA GLY A 110 3.77 -8.39 -10.77
C GLY A 110 3.35 -9.58 -11.63
N GLU A 111 4.27 -10.53 -11.78
CA GLU A 111 4.05 -11.76 -12.58
C GLU A 111 3.57 -12.91 -11.68
N GLU A 112 2.32 -12.86 -11.25
CA GLU A 112 1.66 -13.87 -10.41
C GLU A 112 0.65 -14.71 -11.20
N PRO A 113 1.06 -15.68 -12.03
CA PRO A 113 0.14 -16.44 -12.85
C PRO A 113 -0.78 -17.38 -12.04
N VAL A 114 -0.32 -17.87 -10.88
CA VAL A 114 -1.05 -18.85 -10.06
C VAL A 114 -2.30 -18.22 -9.44
N ILE A 115 -2.17 -17.10 -8.78
CA ILE A 115 -3.29 -16.38 -8.17
C ILE A 115 -4.21 -15.79 -9.24
N ARG A 116 -3.64 -15.21 -10.31
CA ARG A 116 -4.41 -14.70 -11.44
C ARG A 116 -5.34 -15.76 -12.03
N GLN A 117 -4.82 -16.94 -12.34
CA GLN A 117 -5.61 -18.05 -12.88
C GLN A 117 -6.69 -18.52 -11.91
N ALA A 118 -6.41 -18.52 -10.60
CA ALA A 118 -7.40 -18.89 -9.61
C ALA A 118 -8.55 -17.89 -9.53
N TYR A 119 -8.27 -16.57 -9.56
CA TYR A 119 -9.29 -15.53 -9.62
C TYR A 119 -10.14 -15.66 -10.88
N GLU A 120 -9.52 -15.77 -12.07
CA GLU A 120 -10.22 -15.90 -13.35
C GLU A 120 -11.10 -17.17 -13.39
N ALA A 121 -10.58 -18.32 -12.92
CA ALA A 121 -11.33 -19.57 -12.83
C ALA A 121 -12.50 -19.50 -11.86
N ALA A 122 -12.39 -18.71 -10.79
CA ALA A 122 -13.46 -18.44 -9.84
C ALA A 122 -14.47 -17.36 -10.35
N GLY A 123 -14.24 -16.78 -11.52
CA GLY A 123 -15.14 -15.79 -12.14
C GLY A 123 -14.88 -14.35 -11.69
N TRP A 124 -13.77 -14.06 -11.04
CA TRP A 124 -13.34 -12.69 -10.74
C TRP A 124 -12.94 -11.99 -12.03
N GLN A 125 -13.13 -10.66 -12.09
CA GLN A 125 -12.81 -9.87 -13.26
C GLN A 125 -11.75 -8.82 -12.94
N PRO A 126 -10.74 -8.60 -13.82
CA PRO A 126 -9.82 -7.49 -13.64
C PRO A 126 -10.57 -6.16 -13.85
N ILE A 127 -10.46 -5.26 -12.88
CA ILE A 127 -11.17 -3.97 -12.90
C ILE A 127 -10.22 -2.77 -12.93
N ARG A 128 -8.99 -2.93 -12.44
CA ARG A 128 -8.05 -1.83 -12.33
C ARG A 128 -6.63 -2.32 -12.22
N TYR A 129 -5.68 -1.42 -12.43
CA TYR A 129 -4.26 -1.69 -12.20
C TYR A 129 -3.58 -0.50 -11.52
N SER A 130 -2.50 -0.79 -10.83
CA SER A 130 -1.62 0.21 -10.21
C SER A 130 -0.18 -0.03 -10.59
N PHE A 131 0.64 1.00 -10.45
CA PHE A 131 2.08 0.89 -10.63
C PHE A 131 2.80 1.13 -9.32
N GLN A 132 3.84 0.37 -9.09
CA GLN A 132 4.91 0.79 -8.21
C GLN A 132 5.91 1.59 -9.05
N MET A 133 6.14 2.83 -8.62
CA MET A 133 7.11 3.73 -9.23
C MET A 133 8.33 3.84 -8.31
N ARG A 134 9.53 3.92 -8.88
CA ARG A 134 10.77 4.02 -8.11
C ARG A 134 11.79 4.90 -8.81
N THR A 135 12.65 5.56 -8.03
CA THR A 135 13.86 6.25 -8.49
C THR A 135 15.03 5.90 -7.59
N GLU A 136 16.22 5.81 -8.17
CA GLU A 136 17.47 5.76 -7.43
C GLU A 136 17.86 7.18 -7.00
N LEU A 137 18.48 7.30 -5.82
CA LEU A 137 18.93 8.57 -5.25
C LEU A 137 20.44 8.75 -5.46
N ASP A 138 20.91 8.47 -6.66
CA ASP A 138 22.29 8.62 -7.05
C ASP A 138 22.53 9.97 -7.74
N GLY A 139 23.71 10.54 -7.55
CA GLY A 139 24.08 11.80 -8.17
C GLY A 139 23.50 13.05 -7.49
N GLU A 140 23.43 14.15 -8.25
CA GLU A 140 22.94 15.44 -7.76
C GLU A 140 21.41 15.49 -7.84
N LEU A 141 20.75 15.53 -6.66
CA LEU A 141 19.30 15.65 -6.58
C LEU A 141 18.87 17.11 -6.80
N PRO A 142 17.86 17.38 -7.66
CA PRO A 142 17.36 18.71 -7.90
C PRO A 142 16.91 19.42 -6.62
N GLU A 143 17.20 20.73 -6.52
CA GLU A 143 16.65 21.56 -5.46
C GLU A 143 15.15 21.79 -5.71
N PRO A 144 14.30 21.63 -4.69
CA PRO A 144 12.87 21.88 -4.84
C PRO A 144 12.60 23.37 -5.08
N VAL A 145 11.79 23.65 -6.09
CA VAL A 145 11.33 25.02 -6.38
C VAL A 145 9.95 25.20 -5.76
N TRP A 146 9.92 25.95 -4.67
CA TRP A 146 8.67 26.22 -3.94
C TRP A 146 7.94 27.44 -4.54
N PRO A 147 6.58 27.41 -4.61
CA PRO A 147 5.81 28.62 -4.89
C PRO A 147 6.12 29.71 -3.85
N ASP A 148 6.06 30.98 -4.27
CA ASP A 148 6.41 32.14 -3.43
C ASP A 148 5.65 32.12 -2.08
N GLY A 149 6.40 32.25 -0.99
CA GLY A 149 5.89 32.28 0.37
C GLY A 149 5.57 30.92 0.99
N LEU A 150 5.72 29.82 0.24
CA LEU A 150 5.47 28.48 0.76
C LEU A 150 6.79 27.76 1.05
N THR A 151 6.83 27.08 2.20
CA THR A 151 7.97 26.26 2.61
C THR A 151 7.48 25.00 3.32
N PRO A 152 8.20 23.87 3.18
CA PRO A 152 7.83 22.64 3.90
C PRO A 152 8.24 22.77 5.37
N ARG A 153 7.47 22.09 6.23
CA ARG A 153 7.80 21.86 7.63
C ARG A 153 7.42 20.45 8.06
N ASN A 154 8.04 19.95 9.10
CA ASN A 154 7.66 18.66 9.64
C ASN A 154 6.31 18.71 10.37
N PHE A 155 5.68 17.56 10.38
CA PHE A 155 4.48 17.26 11.17
C PHE A 155 4.74 17.41 12.68
N GLN A 156 3.73 17.89 13.39
CA GLN A 156 3.70 17.91 14.85
C GLN A 156 2.52 17.04 15.35
N PRO A 157 2.67 16.23 16.40
CA PRO A 157 1.60 15.33 16.87
C PRO A 157 0.25 16.01 17.15
N ALA A 158 0.25 17.27 17.57
CA ALA A 158 -0.97 18.04 17.83
C ALA A 158 -1.78 18.37 16.56
N GLU A 159 -1.22 18.11 15.36
CA GLU A 159 -1.85 18.44 14.07
C GLU A 159 -2.50 17.23 13.38
N GLU A 160 -2.56 16.09 14.03
CA GLU A 160 -3.05 14.84 13.45
C GLU A 160 -4.39 14.99 12.73
N VAL A 161 -5.37 15.62 13.37
CA VAL A 161 -6.70 15.87 12.77
C VAL A 161 -6.60 16.72 11.51
N ARG A 162 -5.78 17.77 11.51
CA ARG A 162 -5.57 18.64 10.34
C ARG A 162 -4.95 17.86 9.16
N VAL A 163 -3.99 16.96 9.45
CA VAL A 163 -3.34 16.12 8.42
C VAL A 163 -4.33 15.10 7.87
N TYR A 164 -5.13 14.47 8.73
CA TYR A 164 -6.22 13.58 8.31
C TYR A 164 -7.20 14.32 7.37
N GLU A 165 -7.69 15.50 7.76
CA GLU A 165 -8.61 16.29 6.94
C GLU A 165 -7.98 16.69 5.58
N ALA A 166 -6.70 17.09 5.58
CA ALA A 166 -5.97 17.42 4.36
C ALA A 166 -5.77 16.21 3.44
N HIS A 167 -5.54 15.02 4.02
CA HIS A 167 -5.46 13.76 3.28
C HIS A 167 -6.80 13.43 2.63
N MET A 168 -7.89 13.42 3.40
CA MET A 168 -9.22 13.12 2.87
C MET A 168 -9.64 14.09 1.76
N ASP A 169 -9.41 15.40 1.93
CA ASP A 169 -9.72 16.41 0.92
C ASP A 169 -8.87 16.27 -0.35
N ALA A 170 -7.57 15.95 -0.20
CA ALA A 170 -6.67 15.78 -1.33
C ALA A 170 -6.99 14.54 -2.19
N PHE A 171 -7.70 13.56 -1.64
CA PHE A 171 -8.03 12.30 -2.33
C PHE A 171 -9.53 12.14 -2.63
N ALA A 172 -10.37 13.12 -2.29
CA ALA A 172 -11.83 13.05 -2.45
C ALA A 172 -12.31 12.80 -3.88
N ASP A 173 -11.48 13.09 -4.89
CA ASP A 173 -11.76 12.85 -6.31
C ASP A 173 -11.06 11.61 -6.89
N HIS A 174 -10.44 10.77 -6.03
CA HIS A 174 -9.86 9.50 -6.45
C HIS A 174 -10.94 8.44 -6.68
N TRP A 175 -10.64 7.52 -7.58
CA TRP A 175 -11.49 6.35 -7.80
C TRP A 175 -11.65 5.56 -6.49
N ASP A 176 -12.86 5.11 -6.24
CA ASP A 176 -13.22 4.31 -5.06
C ASP A 176 -12.87 4.99 -3.71
N PHE A 177 -12.84 6.33 -3.70
CA PHE A 177 -12.62 7.06 -2.47
C PHE A 177 -13.81 6.90 -1.53
N HIS A 178 -13.52 6.52 -0.29
CA HIS A 178 -14.47 6.58 0.81
C HIS A 178 -13.83 7.24 2.02
N LEU A 179 -14.64 8.01 2.72
CA LEU A 179 -14.19 8.69 3.92
C LEU A 179 -13.93 7.66 5.01
N GLN A 180 -12.67 7.47 5.37
CA GLN A 180 -12.29 6.66 6.52
C GLN A 180 -12.58 7.41 7.82
N SER A 181 -12.82 6.69 8.92
CA SER A 181 -12.81 7.31 10.25
C SER A 181 -11.38 7.73 10.63
N LEU A 182 -11.24 8.71 11.52
CA LEU A 182 -9.91 9.09 12.05
C LEU A 182 -9.24 7.89 12.74
N GLU A 183 -10.00 7.05 13.41
CA GLU A 183 -9.49 5.84 14.09
C GLU A 183 -8.92 4.84 13.08
N ASP A 184 -9.65 4.54 12.00
CA ASP A 184 -9.16 3.66 10.93
C ASP A 184 -7.91 4.25 10.25
N TRP A 185 -7.93 5.56 9.94
CA TRP A 185 -6.78 6.23 9.35
C TRP A 185 -5.52 6.16 10.22
N ARG A 186 -5.65 6.26 11.56
CA ARG A 186 -4.54 6.13 12.51
C ARG A 186 -3.86 4.78 12.42
N VAL A 187 -4.63 3.70 12.31
CA VAL A 187 -4.09 2.32 12.21
C VAL A 187 -3.10 2.17 11.06
N PHE A 188 -3.37 2.84 9.93
CA PHE A 188 -2.52 2.78 8.74
C PHE A 188 -1.46 3.90 8.68
N THR A 189 -1.42 4.78 9.67
CA THR A 189 -0.53 5.94 9.68
C THR A 189 0.24 6.08 10.99
N VAL A 190 -0.26 6.87 11.94
CA VAL A 190 0.47 7.25 13.16
C VAL A 190 0.62 6.12 14.18
N ASP A 191 -0.26 5.12 14.15
CA ASP A 191 -0.20 3.97 15.06
C ASP A 191 0.66 2.81 14.48
N LYS A 192 1.23 2.97 13.27
CA LYS A 192 2.11 1.97 12.68
C LYS A 192 3.41 1.81 13.48
N PRO A 193 3.92 0.57 13.60
CA PRO A 193 5.27 0.35 14.08
C PRO A 193 6.28 1.19 13.28
N LYS A 194 7.25 1.80 13.98
CA LYS A 194 8.30 2.63 13.34
C LYS A 194 7.77 3.91 12.68
N PHE A 195 6.58 4.38 13.04
CA PHE A 195 6.14 5.71 12.62
C PHE A 195 7.17 6.76 13.05
N ASP A 196 7.64 7.56 12.10
CA ASP A 196 8.57 8.66 12.33
C ASP A 196 7.94 9.99 11.85
N PRO A 197 7.51 10.86 12.78
CA PRO A 197 6.92 12.15 12.43
C PRO A 197 7.87 13.07 11.65
N ALA A 198 9.18 12.87 11.77
CA ALA A 198 10.19 13.66 11.05
C ALA A 198 10.26 13.34 9.54
N LEU A 199 9.62 12.25 9.10
CA LEU A 199 9.49 11.92 7.68
C LEU A 199 8.26 12.56 7.03
N TRP A 200 7.34 13.14 7.81
CA TRP A 200 6.14 13.77 7.27
C TRP A 200 6.36 15.27 7.00
N TRP A 201 6.11 15.66 5.76
CA TRP A 201 6.29 17.03 5.28
C TRP A 201 4.96 17.69 4.95
N LEU A 202 4.72 18.83 5.55
CA LEU A 202 3.51 19.62 5.40
C LEU A 202 3.85 20.98 4.77
N VAL A 203 2.99 21.47 3.89
CA VAL A 203 3.06 22.81 3.34
C VAL A 203 1.80 23.57 3.74
N GLU A 204 1.98 24.74 4.35
CA GLU A 204 0.90 25.58 4.86
C GLU A 204 0.82 26.90 4.08
N ASP A 205 -0.40 27.34 3.76
CA ASP A 205 -0.71 28.61 3.10
C ASP A 205 -1.82 29.30 3.90
N GLU A 206 -1.55 30.50 4.42
CA GLU A 206 -2.50 31.29 5.21
C GLU A 206 -3.15 30.54 6.39
N GLY A 207 -2.42 29.64 7.04
CA GLY A 207 -2.91 28.85 8.18
C GLY A 207 -3.64 27.57 7.79
N GLU A 208 -3.82 27.26 6.51
CA GLU A 208 -4.40 26.01 6.02
C GLU A 208 -3.31 25.08 5.46
N LEU A 209 -3.44 23.77 5.69
CA LEU A 209 -2.58 22.78 5.03
C LEU A 209 -2.94 22.73 3.54
N ALA A 210 -2.00 23.11 2.70
CA ALA A 210 -2.12 23.15 1.24
C ALA A 210 -1.71 21.82 0.59
N ALA A 211 -0.67 21.18 1.15
CA ALA A 211 -0.13 19.93 0.63
C ALA A 211 0.56 19.14 1.73
N ILE A 212 0.62 17.80 1.55
CA ILE A 212 1.21 16.86 2.47
C ILE A 212 2.03 15.81 1.72
N SER A 213 3.13 15.35 2.33
CA SER A 213 3.87 14.16 1.94
C SER A 213 4.09 13.31 3.18
N LEU A 214 3.36 12.19 3.29
CA LEU A 214 3.42 11.28 4.43
C LEU A 214 4.33 10.12 4.06
N ASN A 215 5.55 10.18 4.52
CA ASN A 215 6.62 9.28 4.14
C ASN A 215 6.91 8.27 5.26
N ALA A 216 7.48 7.14 4.90
CA ALA A 216 7.96 6.10 5.81
C ALA A 216 9.18 5.38 5.20
N TRP A 217 9.84 4.54 5.97
CA TRP A 217 10.72 3.52 5.40
C TRP A 217 9.86 2.41 4.79
N HIS A 218 10.36 1.80 3.71
CA HIS A 218 9.64 0.74 3.03
C HIS A 218 9.37 -0.46 3.97
N PHE A 219 8.24 -1.05 3.84
CA PHE A 219 7.75 -2.13 4.71
C PHE A 219 8.54 -3.45 4.59
N SER A 220 9.44 -3.57 3.60
CA SER A 220 10.43 -4.67 3.55
C SER A 220 11.42 -4.67 4.70
N GLY A 221 11.56 -3.53 5.41
CA GLY A 221 12.56 -3.34 6.45
C GLY A 221 13.95 -2.98 5.92
N ASP A 222 14.08 -2.74 4.62
CA ASP A 222 15.32 -2.24 4.02
C ASP A 222 15.57 -0.79 4.46
N PRO A 223 16.66 -0.50 5.20
CA PRO A 223 16.95 0.83 5.70
C PRO A 223 17.39 1.82 4.61
N GLU A 224 17.66 1.34 3.40
CA GLU A 224 18.06 2.17 2.27
C GLU A 224 16.90 2.46 1.31
N PHE A 225 15.68 2.03 1.65
CA PHE A 225 14.51 2.20 0.80
C PHE A 225 13.45 3.11 1.44
N GLY A 226 13.36 4.35 0.96
CA GLY A 226 12.32 5.30 1.33
C GLY A 226 11.00 5.03 0.62
N TRP A 227 9.87 5.31 1.28
CA TRP A 227 8.54 5.10 0.71
C TRP A 227 7.64 6.32 0.92
N ILE A 228 7.03 6.83 -0.14
CA ILE A 228 6.04 7.89 -0.08
C ILE A 228 4.66 7.24 -0.05
N ASN A 229 4.06 7.14 1.16
CA ASN A 229 2.74 6.56 1.32
C ASN A 229 1.63 7.45 0.76
N VAL A 230 1.74 8.77 1.01
CA VAL A 230 0.75 9.75 0.60
C VAL A 230 1.47 10.98 0.07
N LEU A 231 1.14 11.37 -1.15
CA LEU A 231 1.46 12.68 -1.70
C LEU A 231 0.15 13.37 -2.07
N GLY A 232 -0.28 14.33 -1.28
CA GLY A 232 -1.56 15.00 -1.43
C GLY A 232 -1.41 16.51 -1.63
N VAL A 233 -2.06 17.08 -2.65
CA VAL A 233 -2.26 18.53 -2.82
C VAL A 233 -3.75 18.78 -2.86
N ARG A 234 -4.26 19.55 -1.91
CA ARG A 234 -5.68 19.88 -1.85
C ARG A 234 -6.13 20.66 -3.09
N PRO A 235 -7.36 20.50 -3.58
CA PRO A 235 -7.82 21.00 -4.87
C PRO A 235 -7.48 22.50 -5.15
N ARG A 236 -7.67 23.37 -4.15
CA ARG A 236 -7.42 24.83 -4.24
C ARG A 236 -5.96 25.16 -4.59
N TRP A 237 -5.00 24.31 -4.25
CA TRP A 237 -3.55 24.56 -4.42
C TRP A 237 -2.91 23.73 -5.53
N ARG A 238 -3.68 22.92 -6.25
CA ARG A 238 -3.18 22.09 -7.36
C ARG A 238 -2.63 22.97 -8.50
N ARG A 239 -1.77 22.37 -9.33
CA ARG A 239 -1.16 22.98 -10.52
C ARG A 239 -0.24 24.19 -10.23
N ARG A 240 0.24 24.30 -9.00
CA ARG A 240 1.19 25.35 -8.56
C ARG A 240 2.62 24.84 -8.36
N GLY A 241 2.91 23.55 -8.67
CA GLY A 241 4.23 22.93 -8.49
C GLY A 241 4.48 22.29 -7.12
N LEU A 242 3.53 22.35 -6.17
CA LEU A 242 3.70 21.85 -4.81
C LEU A 242 4.03 20.35 -4.75
N ALA A 243 3.38 19.50 -5.56
CA ALA A 243 3.65 18.08 -5.58
C ALA A 243 5.08 17.76 -6.05
N THR A 244 5.55 18.46 -7.11
CA THR A 244 6.94 18.33 -7.59
C THR A 244 7.93 18.74 -6.51
N ALA A 245 7.69 19.90 -5.86
CA ALA A 245 8.58 20.40 -4.81
C ALA A 245 8.63 19.44 -3.59
N LEU A 246 7.47 18.88 -3.15
CA LEU A 246 7.40 17.90 -2.08
C LEU A 246 8.12 16.59 -2.42
N LEU A 247 7.98 16.08 -3.66
CA LEU A 247 8.73 14.91 -4.12
C LEU A 247 10.24 15.13 -4.06
N GLN A 248 10.72 16.22 -4.67
CA GLN A 248 12.15 16.56 -4.67
C GLN A 248 12.68 16.77 -3.25
N HIS A 249 11.89 17.41 -2.37
CA HIS A 249 12.23 17.58 -0.97
C HIS A 249 12.32 16.23 -0.24
N SER A 250 11.33 15.35 -0.43
CA SER A 250 11.32 14.01 0.18
C SER A 250 12.49 13.14 -0.31
N PHE A 251 12.85 13.22 -1.59
CA PHE A 251 14.01 12.50 -2.12
C PHE A 251 15.31 12.93 -1.45
N ARG A 252 15.51 14.26 -1.29
CA ARG A 252 16.69 14.82 -0.61
C ARG A 252 16.72 14.44 0.87
N ASP A 253 15.58 14.49 1.55
CA ASP A 253 15.48 14.10 2.95
C ASP A 253 15.83 12.62 3.14
N PHE A 254 15.26 11.71 2.34
CA PHE A 254 15.60 10.30 2.36
C PHE A 254 17.08 10.05 2.04
N HIS A 255 17.62 10.69 1.01
CA HIS A 255 19.04 10.57 0.68
C HIS A 255 19.95 11.04 1.83
N SER A 256 19.61 12.14 2.50
CA SER A 256 20.37 12.65 3.65
C SER A 256 20.36 11.68 4.84
N ARG A 257 19.35 10.80 4.90
CA ARG A 257 19.20 9.74 5.92
C ARG A 257 19.79 8.39 5.49
N GLY A 258 20.42 8.33 4.33
CA GLY A 258 21.12 7.15 3.83
C GLY A 258 20.31 6.26 2.89
N ALA A 259 19.10 6.67 2.48
CA ALA A 259 18.37 5.93 1.45
C ALA A 259 19.08 6.03 0.08
N THR A 260 19.16 4.92 -0.62
CA THR A 260 19.68 4.82 -1.97
C THR A 260 18.58 4.85 -3.03
N ARG A 261 17.32 4.60 -2.63
CA ARG A 261 16.17 4.61 -3.52
C ARG A 261 14.88 5.03 -2.80
N VAL A 262 13.92 5.55 -3.56
CA VAL A 262 12.57 5.91 -3.08
C VAL A 262 11.52 5.35 -4.04
N GLY A 263 10.43 4.82 -3.46
CA GLY A 263 9.28 4.32 -4.19
C GLY A 263 7.95 4.88 -3.71
N LEU A 264 6.92 4.62 -4.50
CA LEU A 264 5.52 4.88 -4.19
C LEU A 264 4.59 3.97 -5.01
N GLY A 265 3.34 3.84 -4.56
CA GLY A 265 2.27 3.25 -5.36
C GLY A 265 1.43 4.32 -6.04
N VAL A 266 0.94 4.05 -7.25
CA VAL A 266 0.04 4.95 -7.97
C VAL A 266 -0.99 4.18 -8.77
N ASP A 267 -2.23 4.64 -8.75
CA ASP A 267 -3.27 4.15 -9.62
C ASP A 267 -2.92 4.40 -11.10
N GLY A 268 -2.85 3.34 -11.90
CA GLY A 268 -2.45 3.41 -13.31
C GLY A 268 -3.46 4.13 -14.21
N GLU A 269 -4.72 4.22 -13.77
CA GLU A 269 -5.80 4.92 -14.47
C GLU A 269 -6.09 6.31 -13.88
N ASN A 270 -5.16 6.83 -13.06
CA ASN A 270 -5.29 8.12 -12.43
C ASN A 270 -5.49 9.25 -13.45
N THR A 271 -6.60 9.99 -13.32
CA THR A 271 -6.97 11.09 -14.23
C THR A 271 -6.27 12.40 -13.93
N THR A 272 -5.61 12.54 -12.75
CA THR A 272 -4.92 13.78 -12.35
C THR A 272 -3.57 13.96 -13.02
N GLY A 273 -3.05 12.91 -13.68
CA GLY A 273 -1.74 12.90 -14.32
C GLY A 273 -0.58 12.59 -13.37
N ALA A 274 -0.85 11.88 -12.27
CA ALA A 274 0.14 11.54 -11.26
C ALA A 274 1.32 10.74 -11.83
N VAL A 275 1.08 9.76 -12.72
CA VAL A 275 2.16 8.97 -13.35
C VAL A 275 3.14 9.88 -14.08
N ARG A 276 2.63 10.84 -14.89
CA ARG A 276 3.49 11.82 -15.60
C ARG A 276 4.26 12.73 -14.65
N LEU A 277 3.65 13.09 -13.52
CA LEU A 277 4.34 13.84 -12.48
C LEU A 277 5.52 13.05 -11.93
N TYR A 278 5.34 11.78 -11.59
CA TYR A 278 6.40 10.93 -11.06
C TYR A 278 7.52 10.68 -12.08
N GLU A 279 7.17 10.44 -13.35
CA GLU A 279 8.14 10.34 -14.44
C GLU A 279 8.96 11.63 -14.61
N SER A 280 8.33 12.81 -14.46
CA SER A 280 8.99 14.11 -14.58
C SER A 280 10.04 14.40 -13.51
N VAL A 281 9.99 13.68 -12.38
CA VAL A 281 10.98 13.76 -11.29
C VAL A 281 11.95 12.58 -11.29
N GLY A 282 11.98 11.78 -12.38
CA GLY A 282 12.93 10.69 -12.57
C GLY A 282 12.46 9.32 -12.08
N MET A 283 11.24 9.19 -11.58
CA MET A 283 10.71 7.87 -11.24
C MET A 283 10.34 7.07 -12.49
N ARG A 284 10.48 5.75 -12.38
CA ARG A 284 10.09 4.81 -13.43
C ARG A 284 9.19 3.73 -12.87
N GLN A 285 8.33 3.17 -13.68
CA GLN A 285 7.56 2.00 -13.32
C GLN A 285 8.49 0.80 -13.15
N VAL A 286 8.39 0.13 -12.00
CA VAL A 286 9.16 -1.09 -11.68
C VAL A 286 8.27 -2.31 -11.53
N ARG A 287 6.99 -2.13 -11.15
CA ARG A 287 6.02 -3.21 -11.03
C ARG A 287 4.62 -2.73 -11.43
N ARG A 288 3.86 -3.59 -12.07
CA ARG A 288 2.42 -3.43 -12.29
C ARG A 288 1.68 -4.42 -11.40
N ASN A 289 0.66 -3.95 -10.72
CA ASN A 289 -0.25 -4.78 -9.96
C ASN A 289 -1.64 -4.67 -10.58
N GLU A 290 -2.42 -5.72 -10.50
CA GLU A 290 -3.80 -5.75 -11.01
C GLU A 290 -4.77 -5.99 -9.85
N MET A 291 -5.92 -5.36 -9.93
CA MET A 291 -7.03 -5.54 -9.01
C MET A 291 -8.13 -6.32 -9.72
N TYR A 292 -8.56 -7.39 -9.10
CA TYR A 292 -9.68 -8.22 -9.52
C TYR A 292 -10.87 -7.98 -8.59
N GLU A 293 -12.07 -8.01 -9.14
CA GLU A 293 -13.30 -7.86 -8.36
C GLU A 293 -14.23 -9.03 -8.56
N LYS A 294 -14.97 -9.39 -7.52
CA LYS A 294 -16.09 -10.29 -7.56
C LYS A 294 -17.17 -9.86 -6.58
N THR A 295 -18.40 -9.74 -7.06
CA THR A 295 -19.60 -9.64 -6.22
C THR A 295 -20.20 -11.03 -6.03
N LEU A 296 -20.55 -11.40 -4.79
CA LEU A 296 -21.06 -12.73 -4.41
C LEU A 296 -22.56 -12.71 -4.15
#